data_42fe94b93dea2984d411c359b705e2ef
#
_entry.id   42fe94b93dea2984d411c359b705e2ef
#
_cell.length_a   1.000
_cell.length_b   1.000
_cell.length_c   1.000
_cell.angle_alpha   90.00
_cell.angle_beta   90.00
_cell.angle_gamma   90.00
#
_symmetry.space_group_name_H-M   'P 1'
#
loop_
_entity.id
_entity.type
_entity.pdbx_description
1 polymer ?
#
loop_
_entity_poly.entity_id
_entity_poly.type
_entity_poly.pdbx_seq_one_letter_code
_entity_poly.pdbx_strand_id
1 'polypeptide(L)'
;MERLANDIHAGRAGETVWLVEHPPLYTAGTRAQEEDLLSADQLPVFKTGRGGEYTYHGPGQRVAYVMLDLRRRRQDVRAFVAALESWIIGTLADFNITGERREDRVGVWVGRPHKPPLPDGSPREDKIAAIGIRIRKWVTFHLSLIHI
;
A
#
# COMPACT_ATOMS: atom_id res chain seq x y z
N MET A 1 -11.66 -10.53 1.52
CA MET A 1 -10.26 -10.84 1.18
C MET A 1 -9.79 -12.14 1.81
N GLU A 2 -9.85 -12.36 3.11
CA GLU A 2 -9.33 -13.59 3.76
C GLU A 2 -9.96 -14.88 3.22
N ARG A 3 -11.29 -14.89 3.01
CA ARG A 3 -11.97 -16.03 2.36
C ARG A 3 -11.42 -16.30 0.97
N LEU A 4 -11.30 -15.26 0.15
CA LEU A 4 -10.76 -15.40 -1.21
C LEU A 4 -9.30 -15.88 -1.21
N ALA A 5 -8.45 -15.37 -0.30
CA ALA A 5 -7.08 -15.84 -0.17
C ALA A 5 -7.01 -17.34 0.22
N ASN A 6 -7.91 -17.80 1.10
CA ASN A 6 -8.02 -19.23 1.42
C ASN A 6 -8.51 -20.06 0.22
N ASP A 7 -9.42 -19.53 -0.58
CA ASP A 7 -9.92 -20.21 -1.78
C ASP A 7 -8.87 -20.27 -2.88
N ILE A 8 -8.07 -19.21 -3.06
CA ILE A 8 -6.90 -19.21 -3.95
C ILE A 8 -5.88 -20.25 -3.49
N HIS A 9 -5.57 -20.28 -2.18
CA HIS A 9 -4.64 -21.29 -1.64
C HIS A 9 -5.10 -22.72 -1.91
N ALA A 10 -6.39 -22.97 -1.80
CA ALA A 10 -7.00 -24.27 -2.01
C ALA A 10 -7.28 -24.60 -3.49
N GLY A 11 -6.96 -23.70 -4.42
CA GLY A 11 -7.24 -23.85 -5.85
C GLY A 11 -8.71 -23.75 -6.23
N ARG A 12 -9.57 -23.25 -5.34
CA ARG A 12 -11.00 -23.05 -5.59
C ARG A 12 -11.33 -21.70 -6.23
N ALA A 13 -10.40 -20.76 -6.21
CA ALA A 13 -10.54 -19.44 -6.86
C ALA A 13 -9.27 -19.07 -7.60
N GLY A 14 -9.42 -18.24 -8.64
CA GLY A 14 -8.32 -17.63 -9.37
C GLY A 14 -7.68 -16.47 -8.61
N GLU A 15 -6.41 -16.18 -8.93
CA GLU A 15 -5.72 -14.99 -8.47
C GLU A 15 -6.47 -13.74 -8.89
N THR A 16 -6.49 -12.73 -8.05
CA THR A 16 -7.37 -11.58 -8.23
C THR A 16 -6.68 -10.29 -7.82
N VAL A 17 -6.90 -9.25 -8.62
CA VAL A 17 -6.56 -7.87 -8.27
C VAL A 17 -7.86 -7.07 -8.25
N TRP A 18 -8.18 -6.46 -7.10
CA TRP A 18 -9.30 -5.53 -6.98
C TRP A 18 -8.79 -4.10 -6.96
N LEU A 19 -9.25 -3.31 -7.92
CA LEU A 19 -9.01 -1.87 -7.95
C LEU A 19 -10.27 -1.17 -7.42
N VAL A 20 -10.11 -0.42 -6.32
CA VAL A 20 -11.22 0.25 -5.67
C VAL A 20 -10.83 1.67 -5.26
N GLU A 21 -11.83 2.47 -4.96
CA GLU A 21 -11.73 3.74 -4.27
C GLU A 21 -12.65 3.69 -3.07
N HIS A 22 -12.17 4.09 -1.91
CA HIS A 22 -12.96 4.09 -0.68
C HIS A 22 -13.56 5.47 -0.40
N PRO A 23 -14.71 5.53 0.28
CA PRO A 23 -15.13 6.77 0.91
C PRO A 23 -14.12 7.19 1.99
N PRO A 24 -14.20 8.45 2.50
CA PRO A 24 -13.33 8.90 3.57
C PRO A 24 -13.40 8.00 4.81
N LEU A 25 -12.28 7.38 5.18
CA LEU A 25 -12.15 6.52 6.36
C LEU A 25 -10.68 6.34 6.77
N TYR A 26 -10.48 5.82 7.97
CA TYR A 26 -9.18 5.33 8.41
C TYR A 26 -9.15 3.81 8.52
N THR A 27 -8.01 3.22 8.20
CA THR A 27 -7.71 1.83 8.57
C THR A 27 -6.57 1.81 9.58
N ALA A 28 -6.76 1.09 10.68
CA ALA A 28 -5.73 0.85 11.69
C ALA A 28 -5.01 -0.47 11.39
N GLY A 29 -3.70 -0.42 11.19
CA GLY A 29 -2.84 -1.58 11.08
C GLY A 29 -2.46 -2.15 12.45
N THR A 30 -1.64 -3.20 12.47
CA THR A 30 -1.25 -3.91 13.71
C THR A 30 -0.34 -3.10 14.64
N ARG A 31 0.23 -1.99 14.16
CA ARG A 31 1.09 -1.09 14.96
C ARG A 31 0.43 0.27 15.26
N ALA A 32 -0.84 0.45 14.89
CA ALA A 32 -1.56 1.69 15.15
C ALA A 32 -1.74 1.92 16.66
N GLN A 33 -1.33 3.08 17.14
CA GLN A 33 -1.51 3.54 18.52
C GLN A 33 -2.67 4.54 18.54
N GLU A 34 -3.48 4.55 19.60
CA GLU A 34 -4.64 5.46 19.67
C GLU A 34 -4.21 6.93 19.65
N GLU A 35 -3.04 7.23 20.19
CA GLU A 35 -2.45 8.57 20.23
C GLU A 35 -2.09 9.13 18.84
N ASP A 36 -1.90 8.26 17.84
CA ASP A 36 -1.59 8.67 16.46
C ASP A 36 -2.82 9.23 15.73
N LEU A 37 -4.02 8.97 16.26
CA LEU A 37 -5.28 9.39 15.64
C LEU A 37 -5.76 10.74 16.20
N LEU A 38 -5.26 11.82 15.62
CA LEU A 38 -5.52 13.20 16.08
C LEU A 38 -6.99 13.64 15.96
N SER A 39 -7.80 12.95 15.17
CA SER A 39 -9.19 13.33 14.85
C SER A 39 -10.08 12.09 14.79
N ALA A 40 -10.14 11.33 15.88
CA ALA A 40 -10.88 10.06 15.96
C ALA A 40 -12.37 10.17 15.63
N ASP A 41 -12.98 11.33 15.90
CA ASP A 41 -14.42 11.54 15.83
C ASP A 41 -14.93 11.94 14.43
N GLN A 42 -14.03 12.21 13.49
CA GLN A 42 -14.40 12.77 12.19
C GLN A 42 -14.69 11.72 11.12
N LEU A 43 -14.05 10.56 11.18
CA LEU A 43 -14.13 9.52 10.15
C LEU A 43 -14.22 8.12 10.76
N PRO A 44 -14.90 7.17 10.09
CA PRO A 44 -14.92 5.78 10.54
C PRO A 44 -13.51 5.18 10.59
N VAL A 45 -13.21 4.44 11.64
CA VAL A 45 -11.94 3.72 11.82
C VAL A 45 -12.18 2.22 11.75
N PHE A 46 -11.51 1.54 10.83
CA PHE A 46 -11.59 0.09 10.68
C PHE A 46 -10.29 -0.59 11.09
N LYS A 47 -10.34 -1.44 12.11
CA LYS A 47 -9.20 -2.28 12.50
C LYS A 47 -8.97 -3.35 11.45
N THR A 48 -7.73 -3.44 10.95
CA THR A 48 -7.33 -4.39 9.91
C THR A 48 -6.13 -5.19 10.37
N GLY A 49 -5.98 -6.41 9.86
CA GLY A 49 -4.82 -7.24 10.20
C GLY A 49 -3.58 -6.97 9.34
N ARG A 50 -3.49 -5.86 8.62
CA ARG A 50 -2.30 -5.48 7.86
C ARG A 50 -1.20 -4.93 8.77
N GLY A 51 0.03 -4.98 8.31
CA GLY A 51 1.13 -4.27 8.95
C GLY A 51 0.99 -2.76 8.84
N GLY A 52 1.75 -2.02 9.66
CA GLY A 52 1.76 -0.56 9.69
C GLY A 52 0.77 0.05 10.68
N GLU A 53 0.66 1.35 10.60
CA GLU A 53 -0.07 2.24 11.51
C GLU A 53 -1.42 2.66 10.90
N TYR A 54 -1.93 3.86 11.25
CA TYR A 54 -3.12 4.38 10.59
C TYR A 54 -2.85 4.76 9.14
N THR A 55 -3.87 4.59 8.31
CA THR A 55 -3.86 5.04 6.92
C THR A 55 -5.21 5.65 6.60
N TYR A 56 -5.19 6.86 6.07
CA TYR A 56 -6.36 7.51 5.50
C TYR A 56 -6.69 6.91 4.14
N HIS A 57 -7.98 6.74 3.89
CA HIS A 57 -8.54 6.41 2.58
C HIS A 57 -9.59 7.44 2.20
N GLY A 58 -9.68 7.77 0.92
CA GLY A 58 -10.67 8.71 0.43
C GLY A 58 -10.72 8.85 -1.08
N PRO A 59 -11.63 9.69 -1.58
CA PRO A 59 -11.75 9.99 -3.00
C PRO A 59 -10.43 10.49 -3.61
N GLY A 60 -10.14 10.06 -4.85
CA GLY A 60 -8.88 10.33 -5.54
C GLY A 60 -7.74 9.38 -5.15
N GLN A 61 -7.96 8.45 -4.20
CA GLN A 61 -6.99 7.44 -3.83
C GLN A 61 -7.35 6.07 -4.44
N ARG A 62 -6.54 5.61 -5.39
CA ARG A 62 -6.70 4.27 -5.95
C ARG A 62 -6.08 3.22 -5.01
N VAL A 63 -6.88 2.25 -4.64
CA VAL A 63 -6.47 1.11 -3.82
C VAL A 63 -6.45 -0.16 -4.66
N ALA A 64 -5.34 -0.88 -4.65
CA ALA A 64 -5.20 -2.18 -5.31
C ALA A 64 -5.06 -3.28 -4.25
N TYR A 65 -6.04 -4.16 -4.15
CA TYR A 65 -5.93 -5.39 -3.37
C TYR A 65 -5.39 -6.51 -4.25
N VAL A 66 -4.17 -6.94 -3.98
CA VAL A 66 -3.45 -7.90 -4.81
C VAL A 66 -3.43 -9.25 -4.11
N MET A 67 -4.20 -10.21 -4.62
CA MET A 67 -4.35 -11.55 -4.06
C MET A 67 -3.75 -12.59 -5.02
N LEU A 68 -2.47 -12.89 -4.82
CA LEU A 68 -1.67 -13.77 -5.66
C LEU A 68 -1.10 -14.94 -4.86
N ASP A 69 -0.97 -16.08 -5.50
CA ASP A 69 -0.31 -17.26 -4.94
C ASP A 69 1.19 -17.23 -5.27
N LEU A 70 2.01 -16.85 -4.31
CA LEU A 70 3.46 -16.77 -4.48
C LEU A 70 4.13 -18.14 -4.64
N ARG A 71 3.44 -19.26 -4.36
CA ARG A 71 3.94 -20.60 -4.65
C ARG A 71 4.08 -20.86 -6.14
N ARG A 72 3.25 -20.18 -6.96
CA ARG A 72 3.28 -20.23 -8.42
C ARG A 72 4.36 -19.34 -9.05
N ARG A 73 5.06 -18.57 -8.20
CA ARG A 73 6.10 -17.61 -8.59
C ARG A 73 7.34 -17.85 -7.73
N ARG A 74 7.90 -16.77 -7.22
CA ARG A 74 8.97 -16.83 -6.24
C ARG A 74 8.39 -16.57 -4.84
N GLN A 75 8.63 -17.48 -3.90
CA GLN A 75 8.29 -17.32 -2.49
C GLN A 75 9.26 -16.35 -1.80
N ASP A 76 9.26 -15.11 -2.28
CA ASP A 76 10.14 -14.05 -1.82
C ASP A 76 9.32 -12.77 -1.63
N VAL A 77 9.11 -12.40 -0.38
CA VAL A 77 8.30 -11.24 0.01
C VAL A 77 8.95 -9.92 -0.44
N ARG A 78 10.27 -9.82 -0.35
CA ARG A 78 10.99 -8.61 -0.77
C ARG A 78 10.90 -8.41 -2.28
N ALA A 79 11.10 -9.48 -3.04
CA ALA A 79 10.94 -9.43 -4.49
C ALA A 79 9.49 -9.08 -4.89
N PHE A 80 8.49 -9.56 -4.15
CA PHE A 80 7.10 -9.21 -4.37
C PHE A 80 6.83 -7.73 -4.10
N VAL A 81 7.33 -7.18 -2.99
CA VAL A 81 7.21 -5.73 -2.69
C VAL A 81 7.87 -4.91 -3.80
N ALA A 82 9.09 -5.27 -4.20
CA ALA A 82 9.80 -4.59 -5.28
C ALA A 82 9.04 -4.63 -6.62
N ALA A 83 8.34 -5.74 -6.92
CA ALA A 83 7.48 -5.84 -8.11
C ALA A 83 6.27 -4.90 -8.03
N LEU A 84 5.64 -4.78 -6.85
CA LEU A 84 4.55 -3.82 -6.63
C LEU A 84 5.02 -2.38 -6.79
N GLU A 85 6.17 -2.03 -6.23
CA GLU A 85 6.77 -0.70 -6.40
C GLU A 85 7.07 -0.41 -7.87
N SER A 86 7.63 -1.38 -8.61
CA SER A 86 7.89 -1.24 -10.05
C SER A 86 6.61 -1.03 -10.85
N TRP A 87 5.55 -1.77 -10.52
CA TRP A 87 4.26 -1.61 -11.17
C TRP A 87 3.68 -0.22 -10.94
N ILE A 88 3.74 0.28 -9.71
CA ILE A 88 3.28 1.63 -9.37
C ILE A 88 4.12 2.69 -10.10
N ILE A 89 5.44 2.56 -10.09
CA ILE A 89 6.35 3.51 -10.79
C ILE A 89 6.03 3.55 -12.29
N GLY A 90 5.82 2.38 -12.93
CA GLY A 90 5.41 2.31 -14.31
C GLY A 90 4.08 3.01 -14.57
N THR A 91 3.08 2.78 -13.71
CA THR A 91 1.79 3.46 -13.80
C THR A 91 1.92 4.98 -13.64
N LEU A 92 2.73 5.45 -12.70
CA LEU A 92 2.97 6.90 -12.50
C LEU A 92 3.66 7.54 -13.71
N ALA A 93 4.57 6.80 -14.37
CA ALA A 93 5.24 7.29 -15.58
C ALA A 93 4.26 7.58 -16.73
N ASP A 94 3.17 6.81 -16.85
CA ASP A 94 2.10 7.07 -17.82
C ASP A 94 1.38 8.41 -17.58
N PHE A 95 1.47 8.92 -16.34
CA PHE A 95 0.96 10.24 -15.94
C PHE A 95 2.05 11.32 -15.86
N ASN A 96 3.24 11.05 -16.41
CA ASN A 96 4.42 11.94 -16.34
C ASN A 96 4.85 12.27 -14.91
N ILE A 97 4.68 11.33 -13.97
CA ILE A 97 5.14 11.45 -12.60
C ILE A 97 6.33 10.51 -12.38
N THR A 98 7.46 11.08 -11.99
CA THR A 98 8.66 10.30 -11.65
C THR A 98 8.55 9.79 -10.22
N GLY A 99 8.23 8.51 -10.07
CA GLY A 99 8.22 7.81 -8.80
C GLY A 99 9.56 7.09 -8.56
N GLU A 100 10.01 7.06 -7.32
CA GLU A 100 11.28 6.45 -6.93
C GLU A 100 11.11 5.54 -5.72
N ARG A 101 11.97 4.52 -5.61
CA ARG A 101 12.10 3.69 -4.41
C ARG A 101 13.06 4.30 -3.41
N ARG A 102 12.94 3.85 -2.15
CA ARG A 102 13.94 4.09 -1.10
C ARG A 102 14.33 2.75 -0.48
N GLU A 103 15.63 2.57 -0.22
CA GLU A 103 16.15 1.30 0.34
C GLU A 103 15.74 1.12 1.81
N ASP A 104 15.62 2.21 2.54
CA ASP A 104 15.33 2.27 3.98
C ASP A 104 13.83 2.16 4.31
N ARG A 105 12.94 2.33 3.33
CA ARG A 105 11.50 2.42 3.57
C ARG A 105 10.66 2.00 2.37
N VAL A 106 9.68 1.15 2.61
CA VAL A 106 8.76 0.62 1.60
C VAL A 106 7.78 1.69 1.11
N GLY A 107 7.56 1.70 -0.20
CA GLY A 107 6.63 2.58 -0.88
C GLY A 107 7.26 3.29 -2.08
N VAL A 108 6.48 4.17 -2.72
CA VAL A 108 6.97 4.99 -3.84
C VAL A 108 6.93 6.45 -3.44
N TRP A 109 8.00 7.16 -3.76
CA TRP A 109 8.25 8.54 -3.35
C TRP A 109 8.42 9.44 -4.57
N VAL A 110 8.01 10.69 -4.44
CA VAL A 110 8.15 11.73 -5.48
C VAL A 110 8.90 12.91 -4.90
N GLY A 111 10.01 13.27 -5.53
CA GLY A 111 10.78 14.45 -5.16
C GLY A 111 10.00 15.74 -5.39
N ARG A 112 10.19 16.71 -4.49
CA ARG A 112 9.55 18.03 -4.55
C ARG A 112 10.59 19.14 -4.62
N PRO A 113 11.36 19.26 -5.71
CA PRO A 113 12.47 20.21 -5.80
C PRO A 113 12.03 21.69 -5.72
N HIS A 114 10.75 21.97 -5.96
CA HIS A 114 10.14 23.30 -5.86
C HIS A 114 9.70 23.67 -4.44
N LYS A 115 9.71 22.72 -3.48
CA LYS A 115 9.39 22.96 -2.08
C LYS A 115 10.68 23.20 -1.28
N PRO A 116 10.65 24.01 -0.21
CA PRO A 116 11.81 24.18 0.66
C PRO A 116 12.28 22.83 1.22
N PRO A 117 13.60 22.63 1.41
CA PRO A 117 14.13 21.43 2.04
C PRO A 117 13.58 21.23 3.45
N LEU A 118 13.74 20.04 4.00
CA LEU A 118 13.42 19.75 5.39
C LEU A 118 14.38 20.50 6.35
N PRO A 119 14.05 20.63 7.65
CA PRO A 119 14.90 21.33 8.62
C PRO A 119 16.32 20.76 8.74
N ASP A 120 16.54 19.50 8.40
CA ASP A 120 17.83 18.82 8.37
C ASP A 120 18.62 19.05 7.06
N GLY A 121 18.08 19.87 6.13
CA GLY A 121 18.67 20.15 4.83
C GLY A 121 18.40 19.09 3.75
N SER A 122 17.72 18.00 4.07
CA SER A 122 17.40 16.98 3.08
C SER A 122 16.35 17.46 2.07
N PRO A 123 16.40 16.97 0.80
CA PRO A 123 15.41 17.30 -0.21
C PRO A 123 14.00 16.87 0.23
N ARG A 124 13.02 17.73 -0.02
CA ARG A 124 11.63 17.40 0.27
C ARG A 124 11.10 16.36 -0.72
N GLU A 125 10.45 15.36 -0.20
CA GLU A 125 9.75 14.35 -0.99
C GLU A 125 8.41 14.00 -0.35
N ASP A 126 7.46 13.54 -1.13
CA ASP A 126 6.16 13.08 -0.66
C ASP A 126 5.99 11.60 -1.02
N LYS A 127 5.42 10.82 -0.10
CA LYS A 127 5.06 9.42 -0.34
C LYS A 127 3.78 9.37 -1.16
N ILE A 128 3.90 9.02 -2.46
CA ILE A 128 2.76 8.93 -3.36
C ILE A 128 2.05 7.57 -3.29
N ALA A 129 2.78 6.52 -2.93
CA ALA A 129 2.18 5.21 -2.74
C ALA A 129 2.69 4.51 -1.49
N ALA A 130 1.75 4.00 -0.71
CA ALA A 130 2.01 3.14 0.45
C ALA A 130 1.73 1.68 0.08
N ILE A 131 2.60 0.77 0.55
CA ILE A 131 2.45 -0.66 0.34
C ILE A 131 2.41 -1.34 1.71
N GLY A 132 1.29 -1.98 2.01
CA GLY A 132 1.11 -2.80 3.20
C GLY A 132 0.66 -4.19 2.78
N ILE A 133 1.49 -5.20 2.98
CA ILE A 133 1.16 -6.58 2.58
C ILE A 133 0.90 -7.45 3.79
N ARG A 134 0.03 -8.41 3.62
CA ARG A 134 -0.16 -9.54 4.51
C ARG A 134 -0.11 -10.82 3.68
N ILE A 135 0.58 -11.83 4.18
CA ILE A 135 0.72 -13.11 3.51
C ILE A 135 0.25 -14.21 4.45
N ARG A 136 -0.57 -15.10 3.95
CA ARG A 136 -0.98 -16.30 4.65
C ARG A 136 -0.85 -17.51 3.72
N LYS A 137 -0.08 -18.51 4.15
CA LYS A 137 0.18 -19.72 3.35
C LYS A 137 0.69 -19.39 1.93
N TRP A 138 1.53 -18.37 1.81
CA TRP A 138 2.09 -17.87 0.56
C TRP A 138 1.07 -17.26 -0.42
N VAL A 139 -0.15 -17.01 0.01
CA VAL A 139 -1.09 -16.17 -0.73
C VAL A 139 -1.07 -14.77 -0.13
N THR A 140 -0.87 -13.78 -0.99
CA THR A 140 -0.91 -12.37 -0.60
C THR A 140 -2.36 -11.92 -0.44
N PHE A 141 -2.62 -11.09 0.53
CA PHE A 141 -3.85 -10.32 0.64
C PHE A 141 -3.56 -9.08 1.45
N HIS A 142 -3.68 -8.00 0.90
CA HIS A 142 -3.63 -6.59 1.26
C HIS A 142 -2.81 -5.77 0.25
N LEU A 143 -2.84 -4.66 0.36
CA LEU A 143 -3.05 -3.31 -0.05
C LEU A 143 -1.81 -2.74 -0.75
N SER A 144 -1.97 -2.22 -1.94
CA SER A 144 -1.15 -1.15 -2.49
C SER A 144 -2.04 0.09 -2.64
N LEU A 145 -1.61 1.22 -2.09
CA LEU A 145 -2.29 2.50 -2.17
C LEU A 145 -1.52 3.42 -3.10
N ILE A 146 -2.19 3.96 -4.09
CA ILE A 146 -1.63 5.00 -4.96
C ILE A 146 -2.45 6.26 -4.75
N HIS A 147 -1.78 7.34 -4.36
CA HIS A 147 -2.33 8.69 -4.33
C HIS A 147 -2.05 9.34 -5.68
N ILE A 148 -3.06 9.51 -6.46
CA ILE A 148 -2.94 10.24 -7.73
C ILE A 148 -3.45 11.66 -7.52
#